data_087222ff7bfd03330fee05bb79894e7f
#
_entry.id   087222ff7bfd03330fee05bb79894e7f
#
_cell.length_a   1.000
_cell.length_b   1.000
_cell.length_c   1.000
_cell.angle_alpha   90.00
_cell.angle_beta   90.00
_cell.angle_gamma   90.00
#
_symmetry.space_group_name_H-M   'P 1'
#
loop_
_entity.id
_entity.type
_entity.pdbx_description
1 polymer ?
#
loop_
_entity_poly.entity_id
_entity_poly.type
_entity_poly.pdbx_seq_one_letter_code
_entity_poly.pdbx_strand_id
1 'polypeptide(L)'
;MTRLIQPIGPIRPFSVERLMELNPEDVLTTMLKLICIFLFYLAIHKISKFVISKTPGYDQNSNNTPIYHCISIILVSSLLIAFGWSIEFIKGIIFLQILLYASVSDIQTHEVKDFVSVLIFITGFIGVALSDIPMMILSALAIGGILLICAMVSGNRLGGADVKLSAACVFLLGFSKSIAGLIIGLLVSVIANLIIQKRNKTKNQPFPLVPYLSIGFMLMYFC
;
A
#
# COMPACT_ATOMS: atom_id res chain seq x y z
N MET A 1 24.63 16.90 -21.68
CA MET A 1 24.31 15.69 -22.44
C MET A 1 22.82 15.39 -22.26
N THR A 2 22.03 15.81 -23.23
CA THR A 2 20.56 15.73 -23.23
C THR A 2 20.16 14.31 -23.61
N ARG A 3 19.63 13.51 -22.68
CA ARG A 3 18.98 12.25 -23.03
C ARG A 3 17.63 12.59 -23.66
N LEU A 4 17.52 12.34 -24.95
CA LEU A 4 16.28 12.38 -25.70
C LEU A 4 15.29 11.39 -25.08
N ILE A 5 14.20 11.92 -24.57
CA ILE A 5 13.02 11.16 -24.16
C ILE A 5 12.43 10.53 -25.43
N GLN A 6 12.56 9.22 -25.57
CA GLN A 6 11.86 8.52 -26.65
C GLN A 6 10.35 8.62 -26.42
N PRO A 7 9.56 9.00 -27.42
CA PRO A 7 8.12 9.05 -27.29
C PRO A 7 7.59 7.62 -27.07
N ILE A 8 6.73 7.49 -26.04
CA ILE A 8 5.96 6.27 -25.79
C ILE A 8 5.11 6.03 -27.05
N GLY A 9 5.40 4.94 -27.73
CA GLY A 9 4.66 4.55 -28.92
C GLY A 9 3.14 4.37 -28.61
N PRO A 10 2.27 4.55 -29.61
CA PRO A 10 0.82 4.49 -29.40
C PRO A 10 0.42 3.15 -28.78
N ILE A 11 -0.38 3.21 -27.72
CA ILE A 11 -1.02 2.04 -27.10
C ILE A 11 -1.92 1.40 -28.18
N ARG A 12 -1.46 0.31 -28.76
CA ARG A 12 -2.22 -0.42 -29.80
C ARG A 12 -3.34 -1.21 -29.11
N PRO A 13 -4.57 -1.14 -29.62
CA PRO A 13 -5.68 -1.89 -29.04
C PRO A 13 -5.39 -3.40 -29.10
N PHE A 14 -5.84 -4.08 -28.06
CA PHE A 14 -5.76 -5.52 -27.93
C PHE A 14 -6.59 -6.19 -29.04
N SER A 15 -5.93 -6.83 -30.02
CA SER A 15 -6.60 -7.55 -31.10
C SER A 15 -6.59 -9.05 -30.81
N VAL A 16 -7.73 -9.69 -31.02
CA VAL A 16 -7.92 -11.15 -30.83
C VAL A 16 -6.99 -11.97 -31.75
N GLU A 17 -6.55 -11.41 -32.87
CA GLU A 17 -5.60 -12.03 -33.81
C GLU A 17 -4.24 -12.32 -33.16
N ARG A 18 -3.81 -11.51 -32.20
CA ARG A 18 -2.56 -11.72 -31.46
C ARG A 18 -2.59 -12.93 -30.50
N LEU A 19 -3.78 -13.38 -30.11
CA LEU A 19 -3.94 -14.58 -29.28
C LEU A 19 -3.68 -15.86 -30.10
N MET A 20 -3.83 -15.82 -31.41
CA MET A 20 -3.61 -16.97 -32.28
C MET A 20 -2.15 -17.11 -32.75
N GLU A 21 -1.33 -16.07 -32.60
CA GLU A 21 0.10 -16.06 -32.94
C GLU A 21 1.02 -16.34 -31.75
N LEU A 22 0.48 -16.58 -30.54
CA LEU A 22 1.29 -16.87 -29.37
C LEU A 22 1.98 -18.23 -29.52
N ASN A 23 3.30 -18.21 -29.54
CA ASN A 23 4.12 -19.40 -29.50
C ASN A 23 3.73 -20.22 -28.23
N PRO A 24 3.50 -21.53 -28.31
CA PRO A 24 3.12 -22.36 -27.17
C PRO A 24 4.07 -22.23 -25.97
N GLU A 25 5.36 -21.93 -26.21
CA GLU A 25 6.34 -21.65 -25.16
C GLU A 25 6.03 -20.35 -24.41
N ASP A 26 5.56 -19.31 -25.10
CA ASP A 26 5.18 -18.02 -24.47
C ASP A 26 3.91 -18.15 -23.63
N VAL A 27 2.97 -18.98 -24.09
CA VAL A 27 1.75 -19.29 -23.32
C VAL A 27 2.09 -20.06 -22.06
N LEU A 28 2.95 -21.08 -22.16
CA LEU A 28 3.38 -21.89 -21.01
C LEU A 28 4.13 -21.05 -19.98
N THR A 29 5.06 -20.20 -20.42
CA THR A 29 5.80 -19.29 -19.53
C THR A 29 4.89 -18.29 -18.85
N THR A 30 3.90 -17.76 -19.56
CA THR A 30 2.90 -16.83 -18.98
C THR A 30 2.01 -17.54 -17.97
N MET A 31 1.55 -18.75 -18.25
CA MET A 31 0.79 -19.56 -17.30
C MET A 31 1.59 -19.90 -16.04
N LEU A 32 2.85 -20.29 -16.18
CA LEU A 32 3.75 -20.55 -15.06
C LEU A 32 3.93 -19.29 -14.18
N LYS A 33 4.10 -18.14 -14.80
CA LYS A 33 4.19 -16.86 -14.10
C LYS A 33 2.92 -16.55 -13.30
N LEU A 34 1.73 -16.74 -13.91
CA LEU A 34 0.44 -16.54 -13.24
C LEU A 34 0.26 -17.49 -12.06
N ILE A 35 0.67 -18.74 -12.21
CA ILE A 35 0.64 -19.75 -11.12
C ILE A 35 1.57 -19.31 -9.98
N CYS A 36 2.79 -18.86 -10.29
CA CYS A 36 3.73 -18.37 -9.28
C CYS A 36 3.17 -17.18 -8.50
N ILE A 37 2.54 -16.21 -9.18
CA ILE A 37 1.86 -15.07 -8.50
C ILE A 37 0.74 -15.58 -7.60
N PHE A 38 -0.09 -16.45 -8.11
CA PHE A 38 -1.20 -16.98 -7.32
C PHE A 38 -0.70 -17.70 -6.06
N LEU A 39 0.35 -18.51 -6.18
CA LEU A 39 0.99 -19.18 -5.05
C LEU A 39 1.61 -18.17 -4.08
N PHE A 40 2.31 -17.14 -4.58
CA PHE A 40 2.89 -16.08 -3.78
C PHE A 40 1.81 -15.27 -3.05
N TYR A 41 0.72 -14.93 -3.75
CA TYR A 41 -0.46 -14.30 -3.16
C TYR A 41 -1.05 -15.16 -2.04
N LEU A 42 -1.25 -16.47 -2.28
CA LEU A 42 -1.76 -17.38 -1.25
C LEU A 42 -0.83 -17.47 -0.04
N ALA A 43 0.49 -17.46 -0.25
CA ALA A 43 1.48 -17.49 0.83
C ALA A 43 1.39 -16.23 1.70
N ILE A 44 1.42 -15.04 1.07
CA ILE A 44 1.29 -13.76 1.79
C ILE A 44 -0.05 -13.68 2.50
N HIS A 45 -1.13 -14.14 1.84
CA HIS A 45 -2.45 -14.15 2.45
C HIS A 45 -2.52 -15.06 3.68
N LYS A 46 -1.95 -16.28 3.63
CA LYS A 46 -1.87 -17.17 4.79
C LYS A 46 -1.05 -16.55 5.93
N ILE A 47 0.08 -15.92 5.61
CA ILE A 47 0.92 -15.23 6.60
C ILE A 47 0.12 -14.08 7.25
N SER A 48 -0.53 -13.26 6.44
CA SER A 48 -1.37 -12.16 6.90
C SER A 48 -2.48 -12.64 7.83
N LYS A 49 -3.22 -13.68 7.43
CA LYS A 49 -4.27 -14.30 8.23
C LYS A 49 -3.72 -14.88 9.55
N PHE A 50 -2.57 -15.54 9.51
CA PHE A 50 -1.91 -16.09 10.71
C PHE A 50 -1.50 -14.99 11.69
N VAL A 51 -0.91 -13.90 11.18
CA VAL A 51 -0.51 -12.75 12.00
C VAL A 51 -1.74 -12.06 12.59
N ILE A 52 -2.78 -11.85 11.79
CA ILE A 52 -4.06 -11.29 12.23
C ILE A 52 -4.68 -12.15 13.34
N SER A 53 -4.73 -13.48 13.16
CA SER A 53 -5.36 -14.40 14.14
C SER A 53 -4.66 -14.42 15.49
N LYS A 54 -3.37 -14.03 15.55
CA LYS A 54 -2.60 -13.91 16.80
C LYS A 54 -2.66 -12.51 17.43
N THR A 55 -3.37 -11.58 16.82
CA THR A 55 -3.51 -10.23 17.36
C THR A 55 -4.60 -10.24 18.45
N PRO A 56 -4.28 -9.86 19.71
CA PRO A 56 -5.28 -9.75 20.76
C PRO A 56 -6.34 -8.74 20.37
N GLY A 57 -7.63 -9.10 20.56
CA GLY A 57 -8.75 -8.23 20.19
C GLY A 57 -9.30 -8.44 18.76
N TYR A 58 -8.67 -9.32 17.96
CA TYR A 58 -9.19 -9.67 16.64
C TYR A 58 -10.36 -10.67 16.77
N ASP A 59 -11.54 -10.26 16.30
CA ASP A 59 -12.68 -11.18 16.21
C ASP A 59 -12.54 -12.05 14.95
N GLN A 60 -12.21 -13.33 15.15
CA GLN A 60 -12.08 -14.32 14.07
C GLN A 60 -13.40 -14.60 13.34
N ASN A 61 -14.54 -14.24 13.95
CA ASN A 61 -15.86 -14.46 13.39
C ASN A 61 -16.37 -13.27 12.56
N SER A 62 -15.52 -12.26 12.35
CA SER A 62 -15.85 -11.10 11.52
C SER A 62 -16.10 -11.54 10.07
N ASN A 63 -17.31 -11.26 9.56
CA ASN A 63 -17.72 -11.49 8.17
C ASN A 63 -16.90 -10.68 7.12
N ASN A 64 -15.83 -10.03 7.54
CA ASN A 64 -15.01 -9.16 6.69
C ASN A 64 -13.92 -9.90 5.88
N THR A 65 -13.70 -11.20 6.16
CA THR A 65 -12.71 -12.00 5.43
C THR A 65 -12.94 -12.04 3.92
N PRO A 66 -14.18 -12.22 3.39
CA PRO A 66 -14.37 -12.24 1.94
C PRO A 66 -14.11 -10.87 1.29
N ILE A 67 -14.46 -9.78 1.96
CA ILE A 67 -14.21 -8.41 1.47
C ILE A 67 -12.70 -8.15 1.35
N TYR A 68 -11.93 -8.56 2.36
CA TYR A 68 -10.46 -8.47 2.34
C TYR A 68 -9.87 -9.21 1.12
N HIS A 69 -10.34 -10.42 0.83
CA HIS A 69 -9.89 -11.19 -0.32
C HIS A 69 -10.22 -10.50 -1.65
N CYS A 70 -11.46 -10.01 -1.80
CA CYS A 70 -11.87 -9.29 -3.01
C CYS A 70 -11.00 -8.05 -3.26
N ILE A 71 -10.77 -7.24 -2.24
CA ILE A 71 -9.93 -6.04 -2.33
C ILE A 71 -8.49 -6.44 -2.70
N SER A 72 -7.94 -7.46 -2.06
CA SER A 72 -6.58 -7.92 -2.32
C SER A 72 -6.41 -8.43 -3.76
N ILE A 73 -7.38 -9.20 -4.29
CA ILE A 73 -7.35 -9.67 -5.68
C ILE A 73 -7.41 -8.49 -6.66
N ILE A 74 -8.29 -7.52 -6.43
CA ILE A 74 -8.41 -6.34 -7.27
C ILE A 74 -7.09 -5.55 -7.28
N LEU A 75 -6.46 -5.35 -6.11
CA LEU A 75 -5.19 -4.64 -6.00
C LEU A 75 -4.05 -5.37 -6.71
N VAL A 76 -3.94 -6.69 -6.55
CA VAL A 76 -2.90 -7.48 -7.25
C VAL A 76 -3.12 -7.46 -8.76
N SER A 77 -4.37 -7.55 -9.22
CA SER A 77 -4.69 -7.49 -10.65
C SER A 77 -4.36 -6.11 -11.24
N SER A 78 -4.67 -5.03 -10.52
CA SER A 78 -4.34 -3.67 -10.97
C SER A 78 -2.83 -3.42 -11.02
N LEU A 79 -2.06 -3.95 -10.06
CA LEU A 79 -0.59 -3.90 -10.09
C LEU A 79 -0.01 -4.63 -11.31
N LEU A 80 -0.56 -5.81 -11.63
CA LEU A 80 -0.11 -6.58 -12.79
C LEU A 80 -0.35 -5.83 -14.10
N ILE A 81 -1.50 -5.15 -14.21
CA ILE A 81 -1.83 -4.33 -15.39
C ILE A 81 -0.90 -3.11 -15.48
N ALA A 82 -0.62 -2.45 -14.35
CA ALA A 82 0.17 -1.22 -14.32
C ALA A 82 1.68 -1.46 -14.53
N PHE A 83 2.25 -2.47 -13.88
CA PHE A 83 3.71 -2.67 -13.83
C PHE A 83 4.17 -3.92 -14.59
N GLY A 84 3.24 -4.77 -15.07
CA GLY A 84 3.59 -6.04 -15.68
C GLY A 84 4.47 -6.90 -14.76
N TRP A 85 5.40 -7.67 -15.36
CA TRP A 85 6.35 -8.53 -14.64
C TRP A 85 7.64 -7.76 -14.33
N SER A 86 7.62 -6.92 -13.32
CA SER A 86 8.76 -6.10 -12.90
C SER A 86 9.09 -6.26 -11.42
N ILE A 87 10.24 -5.77 -11.00
CA ILE A 87 10.60 -5.67 -9.57
C ILE A 87 9.60 -4.78 -8.83
N GLU A 88 9.11 -3.72 -9.49
CA GLU A 88 8.09 -2.83 -8.93
C GLU A 88 6.77 -3.56 -8.65
N PHE A 89 6.39 -4.52 -9.49
CA PHE A 89 5.22 -5.36 -9.24
C PHE A 89 5.37 -6.17 -7.93
N ILE A 90 6.54 -6.82 -7.72
CA ILE A 90 6.79 -7.62 -6.50
C ILE A 90 6.80 -6.70 -5.27
N LYS A 91 7.51 -5.57 -5.34
CA LYS A 91 7.54 -4.54 -4.31
C LYS A 91 6.13 -4.04 -3.98
N GLY A 92 5.33 -3.77 -5.01
CA GLY A 92 3.95 -3.30 -4.89
C GLY A 92 3.05 -4.31 -4.20
N ILE A 93 3.11 -5.61 -4.54
CA ILE A 93 2.31 -6.64 -3.89
C ILE A 93 2.60 -6.65 -2.38
N ILE A 94 3.87 -6.70 -1.99
CA ILE A 94 4.27 -6.74 -0.57
C ILE A 94 3.77 -5.48 0.12
N PHE A 95 4.03 -4.31 -0.44
CA PHE A 95 3.63 -3.02 0.11
C PHE A 95 2.11 -2.90 0.31
N LEU A 96 1.31 -3.20 -0.74
CA LEU A 96 -0.15 -3.09 -0.67
C LEU A 96 -0.76 -4.09 0.30
N GLN A 97 -0.21 -5.32 0.40
CA GLN A 97 -0.68 -6.31 1.36
C GLN A 97 -0.39 -5.88 2.82
N ILE A 98 0.77 -5.27 3.08
CA ILE A 98 1.10 -4.75 4.40
C ILE A 98 0.17 -3.58 4.76
N LEU A 99 -0.09 -2.66 3.84
CA LEU A 99 -1.02 -1.54 4.07
C LEU A 99 -2.47 -2.03 4.28
N LEU A 100 -2.90 -3.03 3.53
CA LEU A 100 -4.22 -3.63 3.69
C LEU A 100 -4.35 -4.30 5.07
N TYR A 101 -3.31 -5.03 5.51
CA TYR A 101 -3.24 -5.59 6.86
C TYR A 101 -3.31 -4.50 7.93
N ALA A 102 -2.50 -3.43 7.80
CA ALA A 102 -2.49 -2.31 8.73
C ALA A 102 -3.87 -1.65 8.85
N SER A 103 -4.55 -1.46 7.70
CA SER A 103 -5.89 -0.89 7.63
C SER A 103 -6.93 -1.74 8.37
N VAL A 104 -6.89 -3.05 8.17
CA VAL A 104 -7.81 -3.98 8.87
C VAL A 104 -7.54 -4.00 10.37
N SER A 105 -6.26 -4.02 10.77
CA SER A 105 -5.87 -3.96 12.18
C SER A 105 -6.37 -2.68 12.84
N ASP A 106 -6.18 -1.52 12.20
CA ASP A 106 -6.62 -0.23 12.72
C ASP A 106 -8.14 -0.11 12.82
N ILE A 107 -8.89 -0.64 11.85
CA ILE A 107 -10.37 -0.66 11.91
C ILE A 107 -10.87 -1.50 13.08
N GLN A 108 -10.20 -2.59 13.42
CA GLN A 108 -10.69 -3.54 14.42
C GLN A 108 -10.20 -3.24 15.83
N THR A 109 -8.93 -2.89 15.96
CA THR A 109 -8.27 -2.73 17.26
C THR A 109 -7.89 -1.28 17.59
N HIS A 110 -8.01 -0.37 16.61
CA HIS A 110 -7.48 1.00 16.69
C HIS A 110 -5.99 1.05 17.05
N GLU A 111 -5.28 -0.03 16.74
CA GLU A 111 -3.84 -0.17 16.99
C GLU A 111 -3.15 -0.74 15.75
N VAL A 112 -2.04 -0.12 15.37
CA VAL A 112 -1.13 -0.66 14.35
C VAL A 112 0.18 -1.04 15.02
N LYS A 113 0.56 -2.29 14.86
CA LYS A 113 1.78 -2.82 15.48
C LYS A 113 3.04 -2.27 14.80
N ASP A 114 4.07 -1.99 15.57
CA ASP A 114 5.32 -1.40 15.11
C ASP A 114 6.01 -2.22 14.00
N PHE A 115 5.87 -3.55 14.00
CA PHE A 115 6.47 -4.40 12.97
C PHE A 115 5.96 -4.08 11.55
N VAL A 116 4.75 -3.52 11.41
CA VAL A 116 4.18 -3.10 10.12
C VAL A 116 5.05 -2.04 9.47
N SER A 117 5.40 -0.99 10.23
CA SER A 117 6.27 0.08 9.75
C SER A 117 7.67 -0.45 9.39
N VAL A 118 8.20 -1.40 10.16
CA VAL A 118 9.48 -2.07 9.87
C VAL A 118 9.41 -2.87 8.57
N LEU A 119 8.32 -3.61 8.33
CA LEU A 119 8.14 -4.38 7.10
C LEU A 119 8.05 -3.47 5.87
N ILE A 120 7.33 -2.34 5.96
CA ILE A 120 7.26 -1.36 4.87
C ILE A 120 8.66 -0.78 4.61
N PHE A 121 9.40 -0.44 5.67
CA PHE A 121 10.76 0.08 5.53
C PHE A 121 11.69 -0.93 4.84
N ILE A 122 11.65 -2.20 5.22
CA ILE A 122 12.42 -3.28 4.57
C ILE A 122 12.00 -3.43 3.10
N THR A 123 10.69 -3.38 2.81
CA THR A 123 10.18 -3.44 1.44
C THR A 123 10.70 -2.28 0.58
N GLY A 124 10.96 -1.12 1.19
CA GLY A 124 11.54 0.04 0.54
C GLY A 124 12.89 -0.22 -0.14
N PHE A 125 13.69 -1.17 0.35
CA PHE A 125 15.00 -1.53 -0.24
C PHE A 125 14.89 -2.38 -1.51
N ILE A 126 13.72 -2.95 -1.81
CA ILE A 126 13.55 -3.79 -3.00
C ILE A 126 13.69 -2.93 -4.27
N GLY A 127 14.62 -3.30 -5.15
CA GLY A 127 14.81 -2.66 -6.45
C GLY A 127 15.40 -1.24 -6.40
N VAL A 128 16.01 -0.84 -5.29
CA VAL A 128 16.57 0.50 -5.10
C VAL A 128 18.08 0.50 -5.34
N ALA A 129 18.59 1.51 -6.04
CA ALA A 129 20.02 1.74 -6.15
C ALA A 129 20.58 2.30 -4.84
N LEU A 130 21.80 1.89 -4.48
CA LEU A 130 22.47 2.36 -3.24
C LEU A 130 22.63 3.89 -3.20
N SER A 131 22.73 4.53 -4.37
CA SER A 131 22.82 5.99 -4.52
C SER A 131 21.57 6.73 -4.05
N ASP A 132 20.41 6.09 -4.09
CA ASP A 132 19.12 6.71 -3.80
C ASP A 132 18.73 6.62 -2.32
N ILE A 133 19.36 5.68 -1.59
CA ILE A 133 19.08 5.42 -0.17
C ILE A 133 19.22 6.69 0.70
N PRO A 134 20.26 7.52 0.57
CA PRO A 134 20.39 8.74 1.38
C PRO A 134 19.21 9.71 1.21
N MET A 135 18.73 9.88 -0.03
CA MET A 135 17.57 10.74 -0.30
C MET A 135 16.27 10.16 0.25
N MET A 136 16.11 8.83 0.23
CA MET A 136 14.96 8.14 0.82
C MET A 136 14.94 8.31 2.33
N ILE A 137 16.08 8.15 2.99
CA ILE A 137 16.23 8.37 4.43
C ILE A 137 15.93 9.83 4.80
N LEU A 138 16.51 10.78 4.05
CA LEU A 138 16.30 12.21 4.29
C LEU A 138 14.81 12.58 4.15
N SER A 139 14.15 12.04 3.14
CA SER A 139 12.71 12.24 2.91
C SER A 139 11.87 11.70 4.07
N ALA A 140 12.17 10.49 4.54
CA ALA A 140 11.49 9.85 5.65
C ALA A 140 11.69 10.63 6.97
N LEU A 141 12.90 11.11 7.23
CA LEU A 141 13.22 11.93 8.39
C LEU A 141 12.53 13.29 8.33
N ALA A 142 12.51 13.95 7.16
CA ALA A 142 11.88 15.24 6.99
C ALA A 142 10.37 15.17 7.24
N ILE A 143 9.66 14.30 6.53
CA ILE A 143 8.20 14.19 6.66
C ILE A 143 7.82 13.53 7.99
N GLY A 144 8.53 12.48 8.41
CA GLY A 144 8.32 11.84 9.71
C GLY A 144 8.55 12.80 10.87
N GLY A 145 9.59 13.65 10.79
CA GLY A 145 9.86 14.70 11.77
C GLY A 145 8.75 15.75 11.84
N ILE A 146 8.25 16.21 10.68
CA ILE A 146 7.12 17.16 10.63
C ILE A 146 5.87 16.54 11.27
N LEU A 147 5.55 15.27 10.92
CA LEU A 147 4.41 14.57 11.50
C LEU A 147 4.56 14.35 13.00
N LEU A 148 5.78 14.07 13.47
CA LEU A 148 6.07 13.91 14.89
C LEU A 148 5.85 15.23 15.64
N ILE A 149 6.33 16.35 15.11
CA ILE A 149 6.11 17.69 15.67
C ILE A 149 4.60 18.00 15.71
N CYS A 150 3.88 17.71 14.61
CA CYS A 150 2.43 17.86 14.57
C CYS A 150 1.72 17.01 15.63
N ALA A 151 2.16 15.78 15.85
CA ALA A 151 1.61 14.90 16.88
C ALA A 151 1.83 15.47 18.29
N MET A 152 3.03 15.97 18.57
CA MET A 152 3.35 16.58 19.87
C MET A 152 2.54 17.86 20.13
N VAL A 153 2.44 18.75 19.14
CA VAL A 153 1.69 20.01 19.24
C VAL A 153 0.18 19.77 19.38
N SER A 154 -0.33 18.71 18.72
CA SER A 154 -1.76 18.35 18.78
C SER A 154 -2.16 17.63 20.07
N GLY A 155 -1.26 17.48 21.05
CA GLY A 155 -1.53 16.76 22.29
C GLY A 155 -1.78 15.27 22.09
N ASN A 156 -0.94 14.63 21.26
CA ASN A 156 -1.02 13.20 20.91
C ASN A 156 -2.34 12.75 20.27
N ARG A 157 -3.07 13.64 19.61
CA ARG A 157 -4.26 13.28 18.83
C ARG A 157 -3.92 12.49 17.57
N LEU A 158 -2.72 12.70 17.02
CA LEU A 158 -2.18 11.85 15.95
C LEU A 158 -1.42 10.69 16.61
N GLY A 159 -1.79 9.46 16.29
CA GLY A 159 -1.17 8.26 16.87
C GLY A 159 0.31 8.15 16.49
N GLY A 160 1.16 7.76 17.44
CA GLY A 160 2.58 7.51 17.15
C GLY A 160 2.79 6.41 16.10
N ALA A 161 1.87 5.45 16.00
CA ALA A 161 1.87 4.42 14.98
C ALA A 161 1.66 5.01 13.58
N ASP A 162 0.77 6.01 13.43
CA ASP A 162 0.50 6.69 12.16
C ASP A 162 1.74 7.44 11.65
N VAL A 163 2.48 8.07 12.57
CA VAL A 163 3.73 8.78 12.25
C VAL A 163 4.79 7.79 11.75
N LYS A 164 4.97 6.66 12.45
CA LYS A 164 5.94 5.62 12.05
C LYS A 164 5.58 4.99 10.72
N LEU A 165 4.30 4.67 10.53
CA LEU A 165 3.78 4.09 9.27
C LEU A 165 3.99 5.06 8.11
N SER A 166 3.62 6.33 8.29
CA SER A 166 3.80 7.36 7.27
C SER A 166 5.26 7.56 6.91
N ALA A 167 6.16 7.63 7.89
CA ALA A 167 7.60 7.75 7.65
C ALA A 167 8.16 6.56 6.85
N ALA A 168 7.71 5.33 7.15
CA ALA A 168 8.10 4.14 6.39
C ALA A 168 7.55 4.17 4.95
N CYS A 169 6.31 4.64 4.74
CA CYS A 169 5.75 4.83 3.40
C CYS A 169 6.51 5.90 2.60
N VAL A 170 6.93 6.98 3.27
CA VAL A 170 7.77 8.02 2.64
C VAL A 170 9.11 7.48 2.19
N PHE A 171 9.74 6.64 3.01
CA PHE A 171 10.96 5.95 2.63
C PHE A 171 10.78 5.12 1.36
N LEU A 172 9.68 4.38 1.24
CA LEU A 172 9.40 3.51 0.10
C LEU A 172 9.04 4.27 -1.18
N LEU A 173 8.20 5.32 -1.06
CA LEU A 173 7.64 6.07 -2.21
C LEU A 173 8.50 7.26 -2.65
N GLY A 174 9.38 7.74 -1.76
CA GLY A 174 10.12 8.99 -1.95
C GLY A 174 9.30 10.24 -1.60
N PHE A 175 9.96 11.40 -1.63
CA PHE A 175 9.42 12.67 -1.10
C PHE A 175 8.13 13.13 -1.82
N SER A 176 8.18 13.30 -3.15
CA SER A 176 7.07 13.89 -3.92
C SER A 176 5.80 13.07 -3.89
N LYS A 177 5.89 11.76 -4.15
CA LYS A 177 4.74 10.86 -4.16
C LYS A 177 4.13 10.74 -2.76
N SER A 178 4.96 10.73 -1.73
CA SER A 178 4.49 10.60 -0.36
C SER A 178 3.73 11.81 0.15
N ILE A 179 4.17 13.03 -0.17
CA ILE A 179 3.43 14.24 0.18
C ILE A 179 2.04 14.22 -0.45
N ALA A 180 1.96 13.90 -1.75
CA ALA A 180 0.68 13.80 -2.44
C ALA A 180 -0.21 12.71 -1.80
N GLY A 181 0.36 11.53 -1.48
CA GLY A 181 -0.35 10.45 -0.80
C GLY A 181 -0.86 10.84 0.58
N LEU A 182 -0.05 11.54 1.38
CA LEU A 182 -0.45 12.06 2.68
C LEU A 182 -1.60 13.06 2.55
N ILE A 183 -1.50 14.02 1.64
CA ILE A 183 -2.56 15.03 1.42
C ILE A 183 -3.86 14.33 1.03
N ILE A 184 -3.83 13.41 0.07
CA ILE A 184 -5.01 12.65 -0.36
C ILE A 184 -5.58 11.84 0.80
N GLY A 185 -4.75 11.08 1.52
CA GLY A 185 -5.16 10.25 2.65
C GLY A 185 -5.80 11.07 3.76
N LEU A 186 -5.19 12.21 4.12
CA LEU A 186 -5.73 13.12 5.14
C LEU A 186 -7.05 13.77 4.69
N LEU A 187 -7.17 14.21 3.44
CA LEU A 187 -8.41 14.76 2.90
C LEU A 187 -9.54 13.74 2.95
N VAL A 188 -9.27 12.51 2.49
CA VAL A 188 -10.25 11.43 2.54
C VAL A 188 -10.64 11.10 3.98
N SER A 189 -9.69 11.11 4.93
CA SER A 189 -9.98 10.86 6.34
C SER A 189 -10.87 11.94 6.96
N VAL A 190 -10.62 13.21 6.66
CA VAL A 190 -11.43 14.33 7.14
C VAL A 190 -12.85 14.23 6.61
N ILE A 191 -13.01 13.98 5.29
CA ILE A 191 -14.33 13.82 4.66
C ILE A 191 -15.08 12.63 5.30
N ALA A 192 -14.42 11.48 5.45
CA ALA A 192 -15.02 10.30 6.04
C ALA A 192 -15.44 10.54 7.50
N ASN A 193 -14.59 11.19 8.29
CA ASN A 193 -14.88 11.53 9.68
C ASN A 193 -16.10 12.47 9.79
N LEU A 194 -16.18 13.50 8.94
CA LEU A 194 -17.33 14.42 8.90
C LEU A 194 -18.63 13.68 8.55
N ILE A 195 -18.60 12.75 7.60
CA ILE A 195 -19.76 11.95 7.21
C ILE A 195 -20.22 11.05 8.37
N ILE A 196 -19.27 10.36 9.03
CA ILE A 196 -19.55 9.45 10.14
C ILE A 196 -20.10 10.22 11.34
N GLN A 197 -19.52 11.36 11.71
CA GLN A 197 -20.01 12.19 12.81
C GLN A 197 -21.41 12.73 12.56
N LYS A 198 -21.71 13.14 11.30
CA LYS A 198 -23.04 13.61 10.91
C LYS A 198 -24.09 12.49 10.99
N ARG A 199 -23.70 11.25 10.65
CA ARG A 199 -24.59 10.09 10.65
C ARG A 199 -24.87 9.56 12.07
N ASN A 200 -23.85 9.46 12.89
CA ASN A 200 -23.94 8.78 14.19
C ASN A 200 -24.24 9.71 15.36
N LYS A 201 -24.30 11.04 15.18
CA LYS A 201 -24.49 12.07 16.21
C LYS A 201 -23.53 11.95 17.43
N THR A 202 -22.45 11.18 17.31
CA THR A 202 -21.48 10.92 18.38
C THR A 202 -20.20 11.69 18.12
N LYS A 203 -19.86 12.63 19.02
CA LYS A 203 -18.73 13.58 18.80
C LYS A 203 -17.34 13.09 19.23
N ASN A 204 -17.17 11.94 19.87
CA ASN A 204 -15.89 11.56 20.48
C ASN A 204 -15.56 10.06 20.39
N GLN A 205 -15.85 9.41 19.26
CA GLN A 205 -15.37 8.04 19.08
C GLN A 205 -13.96 8.02 18.46
N PRO A 206 -13.09 7.06 18.85
CA PRO A 206 -11.81 6.85 18.19
C PRO A 206 -12.06 6.55 16.71
N PHE A 207 -11.30 7.24 15.84
CA PHE A 207 -11.46 7.16 14.40
C PHE A 207 -10.21 6.51 13.79
N PRO A 208 -10.36 5.39 13.05
CA PRO A 208 -9.23 4.73 12.40
C PRO A 208 -8.69 5.61 11.27
N LEU A 209 -7.43 6.02 11.35
CA LEU A 209 -6.79 6.91 10.37
C LEU A 209 -6.06 6.13 9.27
N VAL A 210 -5.47 4.99 9.63
CA VAL A 210 -4.60 4.21 8.73
C VAL A 210 -5.29 3.75 7.44
N PRO A 211 -6.56 3.34 7.41
CA PRO A 211 -7.22 2.95 6.15
C PRO A 211 -7.21 4.06 5.10
N TYR A 212 -7.42 5.30 5.54
CA TYR A 212 -7.48 6.45 4.65
C TYR A 212 -6.08 6.88 4.17
N LEU A 213 -5.09 6.85 5.05
CA LEU A 213 -3.69 7.05 4.68
C LEU A 213 -3.22 5.98 3.69
N SER A 214 -3.61 4.73 3.93
CA SER A 214 -3.29 3.62 3.04
C SER A 214 -3.83 3.83 1.64
N ILE A 215 -5.07 4.32 1.49
CA ILE A 215 -5.64 4.68 0.18
C ILE A 215 -4.77 5.72 -0.52
N GLY A 216 -4.36 6.78 0.18
CA GLY A 216 -3.52 7.82 -0.39
C GLY A 216 -2.16 7.28 -0.87
N PHE A 217 -1.48 6.48 -0.04
CA PHE A 217 -0.20 5.88 -0.40
C PHE A 217 -0.33 4.82 -1.52
N MET A 218 -1.39 4.02 -1.50
CA MET A 218 -1.69 3.07 -2.57
C MET A 218 -1.86 3.77 -3.91
N LEU A 219 -2.66 4.84 -3.97
CA LEU A 219 -2.85 5.62 -5.20
C LEU A 219 -1.53 6.18 -5.73
N MET A 220 -0.69 6.72 -4.85
CA MET A 220 0.61 7.28 -5.25
C MET A 220 1.64 6.22 -5.64
N TYR A 221 1.45 4.96 -5.26
CA TYR A 221 2.28 3.87 -5.74
C TYR A 221 2.06 3.62 -7.25
N PHE A 222 0.83 3.79 -7.73
CA PHE A 222 0.48 3.60 -9.14
C PHE A 222 0.88 4.80 -10.03
N CYS A 223 1.09 5.98 -9.47
CA CYS A 223 1.54 7.18 -10.18
C CYS A 223 3.06 7.29 -10.24
#